data_b3b4f36738c2c5ee981f4ddac41d4015
#
_entry.id   b3b4f36738c2c5ee981f4ddac41d4015
#
_cell.length_a   1.000
_cell.length_b   1.000
_cell.length_c   1.000
_cell.angle_alpha   90.00
_cell.angle_beta   90.00
_cell.angle_gamma   90.00
#
_symmetry.space_group_name_H-M   'P 1'
#
loop_
_entity.id
_entity.type
_entity.pdbx_description
1 polymer ?
#
loop_
_entity_poly.entity_id
_entity_poly.type
_entity_poly.pdbx_seq_one_letter_code
_entity_poly.pdbx_strand_id
1 'polypeptide(L)'
;MFEYHCWATVLAHGMEAESALGHALEARIAALDEMSRGSFHLTTLNGFYLSASGQRNHYAGDVLEVFWWLAEACPTCYGLMYLLGEHPDEDGKYRWKVQRIAHGRVEYLEDRYFTDLE
;
A
#
# COMPACT_ATOMS: atom_id res chain seq x y z
N MET A 1 2.75 -17.95 2.86
CA MET A 1 2.54 -17.05 1.71
C MET A 1 2.07 -15.70 2.22
N PHE A 2 2.57 -14.63 1.63
CA PHE A 2 2.17 -13.25 1.96
C PHE A 2 1.31 -12.68 0.84
N GLU A 3 0.10 -12.21 1.18
CA GLU A 3 -0.82 -11.60 0.22
C GLU A 3 -1.09 -10.15 0.61
N TYR A 4 -1.14 -9.27 -0.38
CA TYR A 4 -1.35 -7.84 -0.12
C TYR A 4 -2.27 -7.23 -1.18
N HIS A 5 -3.14 -6.34 -0.71
CA HIS A 5 -4.03 -5.53 -1.54
C HIS A 5 -4.01 -4.11 -0.97
N CYS A 6 -3.35 -3.22 -1.69
CA CYS A 6 -3.08 -1.87 -1.22
C CYS A 6 -3.58 -0.85 -2.23
N TRP A 7 -4.12 0.25 -1.74
CA TRP A 7 -4.49 1.36 -2.60
C TRP A 7 -4.36 2.68 -1.85
N ALA A 8 -4.12 3.74 -2.59
CA ALA A 8 -4.12 5.10 -2.07
C ALA A 8 -4.62 6.08 -3.12
N THR A 9 -5.45 7.02 -2.68
CA THR A 9 -5.79 8.22 -3.45
C THR A 9 -4.80 9.30 -3.06
N VAL A 10 -4.14 9.85 -4.04
CA VAL A 10 -3.09 10.86 -3.83
C VAL A 10 -3.69 12.24 -4.10
N LEU A 11 -3.75 13.05 -3.06
CA LEU A 11 -4.27 14.40 -3.11
C LEU A 11 -3.15 15.39 -2.82
N ALA A 12 -2.55 15.94 -3.85
CA ALA A 12 -1.53 16.98 -3.72
C ALA A 12 -2.15 18.33 -4.05
N HIS A 13 -1.69 19.37 -3.35
CA HIS A 13 -2.16 20.73 -3.59
C HIS A 13 -1.39 21.39 -4.71
N GLY A 14 -2.03 21.51 -5.88
CA GLY A 14 -1.50 22.17 -7.05
C GLY A 14 -0.76 21.25 -7.99
N MET A 15 -0.64 21.68 -9.24
CA MET A 15 -0.06 20.88 -10.33
C MET A 15 1.41 20.58 -10.13
N GLU A 16 2.17 21.52 -9.58
CA GLU A 16 3.60 21.31 -9.33
C GLU A 16 3.84 20.27 -8.26
N ALA A 17 3.10 20.35 -7.16
CA ALA A 17 3.20 19.38 -6.06
C ALA A 17 2.78 17.98 -6.53
N GLU A 18 1.72 17.89 -7.30
CA GLU A 18 1.24 16.62 -7.85
C GLU A 18 2.26 16.01 -8.81
N SER A 19 2.85 16.83 -9.69
CA SER A 19 3.87 16.36 -10.63
C SER A 19 5.13 15.89 -9.92
N ALA A 20 5.61 16.64 -8.93
CA ALA A 20 6.79 16.29 -8.16
C ALA A 20 6.58 14.97 -7.39
N LEU A 21 5.41 14.82 -6.78
CA LEU A 21 5.06 13.60 -6.05
C LEU A 21 4.95 12.41 -6.98
N GLY A 22 4.34 12.59 -8.16
CA GLY A 22 4.24 11.55 -9.18
C GLY A 22 5.59 11.06 -9.65
N HIS A 23 6.51 11.97 -9.94
CA HIS A 23 7.88 11.62 -10.33
C HIS A 23 8.62 10.88 -9.22
N ALA A 24 8.44 11.30 -7.96
CA ALA A 24 9.05 10.64 -6.82
C ALA A 24 8.49 9.22 -6.61
N LEU A 25 7.19 9.03 -6.79
CA LEU A 25 6.56 7.71 -6.75
C LEU A 25 7.09 6.80 -7.85
N GLU A 26 7.10 7.29 -9.08
CA GLU A 26 7.62 6.53 -10.23
C GLU A 26 9.07 6.08 -10.00
N ALA A 27 9.91 6.97 -9.46
CA ALA A 27 11.30 6.66 -9.16
C ALA A 27 11.42 5.56 -8.09
N ARG A 28 10.60 5.62 -7.04
CA ARG A 28 10.61 4.61 -5.99
C ARG A 28 10.15 3.24 -6.50
N ILE A 29 9.11 3.22 -7.30
CA ILE A 29 8.60 1.99 -7.90
C ILE A 29 9.62 1.41 -8.87
N ALA A 30 10.24 2.24 -9.68
CA ALA A 30 11.28 1.83 -10.64
C ALA A 30 12.52 1.23 -9.98
N ALA A 31 12.80 1.61 -8.72
CA ALA A 31 13.93 1.07 -7.96
C ALA A 31 13.66 -0.31 -7.37
N LEU A 32 12.43 -0.80 -7.39
CA LEU A 32 12.07 -2.13 -6.90
C LEU A 32 12.48 -3.22 -7.89
N ASP A 33 12.57 -4.45 -7.41
CA ASP A 33 12.77 -5.59 -8.30
C ASP A 33 11.58 -5.78 -9.25
N GLU A 34 11.76 -6.58 -10.27
CA GLU A 34 10.76 -6.77 -11.34
C GLU A 34 9.41 -7.27 -10.78
N MET A 35 9.45 -8.20 -9.85
CA MET A 35 8.23 -8.78 -9.26
C MET A 35 7.45 -7.76 -8.46
N SER A 36 8.13 -7.01 -7.60
CA SER A 36 7.50 -5.97 -6.77
C SER A 36 7.00 -4.82 -7.63
N ARG A 37 7.81 -4.37 -8.59
CA ARG A 37 7.46 -3.31 -9.52
C ARG A 37 6.21 -3.67 -10.33
N GLY A 38 6.11 -4.90 -10.80
CA GLY A 38 4.99 -5.38 -11.60
C GLY A 38 3.66 -5.44 -10.87
N SER A 39 3.67 -5.38 -9.52
CA SER A 39 2.43 -5.38 -8.73
C SER A 39 1.78 -4.00 -8.65
N PHE A 40 2.50 -2.93 -9.01
CA PHE A 40 2.00 -1.57 -8.91
C PHE A 40 1.26 -1.10 -10.15
N HIS A 41 0.20 -0.32 -9.91
CA HIS A 41 -0.52 0.42 -10.94
C HIS A 41 -0.67 1.86 -10.48
N LEU A 42 -0.21 2.79 -11.32
CA LEU A 42 -0.34 4.22 -11.07
C LEU A 42 -1.22 4.81 -12.18
N THR A 43 -2.38 5.32 -11.77
CA THR A 43 -3.36 5.92 -12.69
C THR A 43 -3.41 7.41 -12.44
N THR A 44 -3.28 8.20 -13.51
CA THR A 44 -3.30 9.66 -13.42
C THR A 44 -4.44 10.30 -14.19
N LEU A 45 -5.31 9.48 -14.81
CA LEU A 45 -6.46 9.98 -15.56
C LEU A 45 -7.59 10.33 -14.60
N ASN A 46 -8.01 11.61 -14.60
CA ASN A 46 -9.06 12.13 -13.74
C ASN A 46 -8.80 11.96 -12.24
N GLY A 47 -7.53 11.93 -11.85
CA GLY A 47 -7.10 11.77 -10.48
C GLY A 47 -5.73 11.14 -10.40
N PHE A 48 -5.30 10.86 -9.20
CA PHE A 48 -4.00 10.25 -8.96
C PHE A 48 -4.21 9.10 -8.00
N TYR A 49 -4.09 7.86 -8.51
CA TYR A 49 -4.40 6.65 -7.77
C TYR A 49 -3.26 5.66 -7.86
N LEU A 50 -2.83 5.18 -6.71
CA LEU A 50 -1.81 4.14 -6.59
C LEU A 50 -2.44 2.86 -6.06
N SER A 51 -2.15 1.73 -6.68
CA SER A 51 -2.54 0.43 -6.15
C SER A 51 -1.41 -0.58 -6.31
N ALA A 52 -1.40 -1.58 -5.44
CA ALA A 52 -0.49 -2.71 -5.56
C ALA A 52 -1.18 -3.93 -4.96
N SER A 53 -1.11 -5.06 -5.66
CA SER A 53 -1.68 -6.31 -5.15
C SER A 53 -0.87 -7.50 -5.65
N GLY A 54 -0.81 -8.55 -4.84
CA GLY A 54 -0.12 -9.76 -5.22
C GLY A 54 0.02 -10.73 -4.07
N GLN A 55 0.63 -11.86 -4.39
CA GLN A 55 1.01 -12.88 -3.44
C GLN A 55 2.50 -13.17 -3.60
N ARG A 56 3.19 -13.33 -2.49
CA ARG A 56 4.62 -13.63 -2.44
C ARG A 56 4.84 -14.78 -1.48
N ASN A 57 5.95 -15.49 -1.64
CA ASN A 57 6.33 -16.54 -0.70
C ASN A 57 6.68 -15.95 0.67
N HIS A 58 7.21 -14.76 0.68
CA HIS A 58 7.67 -14.07 1.87
C HIS A 58 7.13 -12.64 1.94
N TYR A 59 7.29 -12.04 3.10
CA TYR A 59 6.89 -10.66 3.37
C TYR A 59 7.44 -9.69 2.32
N ALA A 60 6.55 -8.86 1.78
CA ALA A 60 6.87 -7.90 0.72
C ALA A 60 7.04 -6.48 1.29
N GLY A 61 7.99 -6.32 2.22
CA GLY A 61 8.25 -5.04 2.88
C GLY A 61 8.62 -3.91 1.93
N ASP A 62 9.28 -4.23 0.83
CA ASP A 62 9.65 -3.26 -0.20
C ASP A 62 8.41 -2.61 -0.86
N VAL A 63 7.35 -3.38 -1.07
CA VAL A 63 6.07 -2.86 -1.59
C VAL A 63 5.41 -1.95 -0.56
N LEU A 64 5.34 -2.40 0.71
CA LEU A 64 4.69 -1.64 1.78
C LEU A 64 5.42 -0.32 2.06
N GLU A 65 6.74 -0.31 1.96
CA GLU A 65 7.55 0.89 2.17
C GLU A 65 7.16 2.04 1.22
N VAL A 66 6.72 1.74 0.01
CA VAL A 66 6.26 2.77 -0.92
C VAL A 66 5.02 3.47 -0.36
N PHE A 67 4.08 2.72 0.20
CA PHE A 67 2.87 3.28 0.81
C PHE A 67 3.17 4.04 2.11
N TRP A 68 4.08 3.52 2.94
CA TRP A 68 4.49 4.22 4.16
C TRP A 68 5.20 5.54 3.85
N TRP A 69 6.06 5.52 2.84
CA TRP A 69 6.69 6.75 2.36
C TRP A 69 5.64 7.76 1.86
N LEU A 70 4.66 7.28 1.08
CA LEU A 70 3.60 8.14 0.56
C LEU A 70 2.80 8.79 1.68
N ALA A 71 2.50 8.05 2.74
CA ALA A 71 1.79 8.58 3.90
C ALA A 71 2.49 9.79 4.51
N GLU A 72 3.82 9.75 4.63
CA GLU A 72 4.61 10.86 5.15
C GLU A 72 4.78 11.98 4.13
N ALA A 73 5.04 11.64 2.88
CA ALA A 73 5.29 12.63 1.83
C ALA A 73 4.05 13.42 1.43
N CYS A 74 2.87 12.84 1.62
CA CYS A 74 1.60 13.45 1.24
C CYS A 74 0.57 13.28 2.36
N PRO A 75 0.56 14.18 3.36
CA PRO A 75 -0.35 14.06 4.49
C PRO A 75 -1.83 14.08 4.12
N THR A 76 -2.18 14.59 2.95
CA THR A 76 -3.56 14.63 2.45
C THR A 76 -3.96 13.38 1.69
N CYS A 77 -3.04 12.47 1.40
CA CYS A 77 -3.39 11.21 0.77
C CYS A 77 -4.11 10.28 1.76
N TYR A 78 -4.87 9.35 1.23
CA TYR A 78 -5.54 8.35 2.05
C TYR A 78 -5.65 7.02 1.32
N GLY A 79 -5.70 5.94 2.07
CA GLY A 79 -5.81 4.61 1.50
C GLY A 79 -5.83 3.51 2.54
N LEU A 80 -5.83 2.29 2.06
CA LEU A 80 -5.83 1.10 2.89
C LEU A 80 -4.83 0.07 2.37
N MET A 81 -4.26 -0.68 3.30
CA MET A 81 -3.46 -1.86 2.98
C MET A 81 -4.07 -3.07 3.70
N TYR A 82 -4.51 -4.06 2.93
CA TYR A 82 -4.98 -5.35 3.44
C TYR A 82 -3.88 -6.37 3.28
N LEU A 83 -3.46 -6.97 4.39
CA LEU A 83 -2.28 -7.83 4.44
C LEU A 83 -2.62 -9.15 5.12
N LEU A 84 -2.31 -10.25 4.45
CA LEU A 84 -2.37 -11.59 5.04
C LEU A 84 -0.94 -12.09 5.19
N GLY A 85 -0.49 -12.23 6.43
CA GLY A 85 0.89 -12.57 6.71
C GLY A 85 1.24 -14.03 6.40
N GLU A 86 2.53 -14.31 6.31
CA GLU A 86 3.06 -15.65 6.04
C GLU A 86 3.05 -16.54 7.29
N HIS A 87 2.81 -15.97 8.46
CA HIS A 87 2.78 -16.69 9.73
C HIS A 87 1.42 -16.51 10.41
N PRO A 88 0.89 -17.55 11.05
CA PRO A 88 -0.35 -17.43 11.81
C PRO A 88 -0.16 -16.61 13.08
N ASP A 89 -1.26 -16.13 13.63
CA ASP A 89 -1.30 -15.54 14.96
C ASP A 89 -1.06 -16.62 16.03
N GLU A 90 -0.94 -16.20 17.31
CA GLU A 90 -0.63 -17.11 18.41
C GLU A 90 -1.63 -18.26 18.56
N ASP A 91 -2.88 -18.07 18.13
CA ASP A 91 -3.90 -19.11 18.15
C ASP A 91 -3.85 -20.04 16.93
N GLY A 92 -2.85 -19.91 16.08
CA GLY A 92 -2.65 -20.74 14.90
C GLY A 92 -3.49 -20.33 13.69
N LYS A 93 -4.22 -19.24 13.77
CA LYS A 93 -5.08 -18.76 12.67
C LYS A 93 -4.40 -17.65 11.87
N TYR A 94 -4.59 -17.68 10.55
CA TYR A 94 -4.18 -16.63 9.65
C TYR A 94 -5.27 -15.58 9.60
N ARG A 95 -4.90 -14.33 9.87
CA ARG A 95 -5.85 -13.21 9.85
C ARG A 95 -5.37 -12.09 8.97
N TRP A 96 -6.31 -11.45 8.30
CA TRP A 96 -6.06 -10.20 7.58
C TRP A 96 -5.73 -9.10 8.59
N LYS A 97 -4.71 -8.32 8.27
CA LYS A 97 -4.32 -7.12 9.01
C LYS A 97 -4.58 -5.91 8.13
N VAL A 98 -5.04 -4.83 8.72
CA VAL A 98 -5.35 -3.60 8.00
C VAL A 98 -4.43 -2.49 8.45
N GLN A 99 -3.86 -1.78 7.50
CA GLN A 99 -3.16 -0.53 7.75
C GLN A 99 -3.89 0.57 7.01
N ARG A 100 -4.24 1.63 7.72
CA ARG A 100 -4.92 2.78 7.16
C ARG A 100 -3.93 3.91 6.97
N ILE A 101 -3.92 4.50 5.78
CA ILE A 101 -3.14 5.70 5.47
C ILE A 101 -4.07 6.89 5.54
N ALA A 102 -3.82 7.81 6.44
CA ALA A 102 -4.55 9.07 6.55
C ALA A 102 -3.80 10.02 7.48
N HIS A 103 -3.98 11.31 7.26
CA HIS A 103 -3.44 12.37 8.14
C HIS A 103 -1.92 12.30 8.36
N GLY A 104 -1.18 11.91 7.33
CA GLY A 104 0.28 11.83 7.37
C GLY A 104 0.83 10.65 8.16
N ARG A 105 0.02 9.65 8.46
CA ARG A 105 0.44 8.51 9.27
C ARG A 105 -0.19 7.20 8.81
N VAL A 106 0.35 6.10 9.32
CA VAL A 106 -0.17 4.75 9.12
C VAL A 106 -0.73 4.27 10.45
N GLU A 107 -1.99 3.85 10.45
CA GLU A 107 -2.66 3.29 11.62
C GLU A 107 -2.90 1.80 11.42
N TYR A 108 -2.71 1.02 12.49
CA TYR A 108 -2.94 -0.43 12.48
C TYR A 108 -4.34 -0.70 13.02
N LEU A 109 -5.17 -1.36 12.20
CA LEU A 109 -6.57 -1.65 12.54
C LEU A 109 -6.82 -3.15 12.41
N GLU A 110 -7.83 -3.63 13.15
CA GLU A 110 -8.31 -5.00 12.99
C GLU A 110 -9.24 -5.10 11.78
N ASP A 111 -9.11 -6.19 11.02
CA ASP A 111 -10.06 -6.51 9.98
C ASP A 111 -11.36 -7.00 10.60
N ARG A 112 -12.49 -6.55 10.05
CA ARG A 112 -13.83 -6.94 10.46
C ARG A 112 -14.63 -7.62 9.35
N TYR A 113 -14.05 -7.76 8.16
CA TYR A 113 -14.77 -8.17 6.96
C TYR A 113 -14.47 -9.60 6.54
N PHE A 114 -13.26 -10.08 6.81
CA PHE A 114 -12.79 -11.38 6.34
C PHE A 114 -12.34 -12.26 7.48
N THR A 115 -13.15 -12.33 8.55
CA THR A 115 -12.84 -13.09 9.75
C THR A 115 -13.36 -14.54 9.70
N ASP A 116 -14.14 -14.88 8.71
CA ASP A 116 -14.85 -16.18 8.58
C ASP A 116 -14.45 -16.95 7.31
N LEU A 117 -13.29 -16.66 6.75
CA LEU A 117 -12.85 -17.31 5.51
C LEU A 117 -12.21 -18.69 5.70
N GLU A 118 -11.99 -19.10 6.92
CA GLU A 118 -11.43 -20.43 7.24
C GLU A 118 -12.48 -21.46 7.55
#